data_9d6758938ff8840883e91ccf41a2ad74
#
_entry.id   9d6758938ff8840883e91ccf41a2ad74
#
_cell.length_a   1.000
_cell.length_b   1.000
_cell.length_c   1.000
_cell.angle_alpha   90.00
_cell.angle_beta   90.00
_cell.angle_gamma   90.00
#
_symmetry.space_group_name_H-M   'P 1'
#
loop_
_entity.id
_entity.type
_entity.pdbx_description
1 polymer ?
#
loop_
_entity_poly.entity_id
_entity_poly.type
_entity_poly.pdbx_seq_one_letter_code
_entity_poly.pdbx_strand_id
1 'polypeptide(L)'
;MAMTFTELKQKDVVNICDGRRLGKPIDLVLNESACVDALVVPVPGGIFTFLKQDKEGCMVPWNRILRIGDDVILVELHEDVTAQCD
;
A
#
# COMPACT_ATOMS: atom_id res chain seq x y z
N MET A 1 16.74 -0.31 10.14
CA MET A 1 16.69 1.06 9.65
C MET A 1 15.41 1.73 10.10
N ALA A 2 15.51 2.93 10.59
CA ALA A 2 14.35 3.63 11.12
C ALA A 2 13.93 4.74 10.17
N MET A 3 12.62 4.95 10.06
CA MET A 3 12.12 6.07 9.30
C MET A 3 10.85 6.55 9.98
N THR A 4 10.56 7.83 9.82
CA THR A 4 9.37 8.40 10.38
C THR A 4 8.20 8.20 9.43
N PHE A 5 6.99 8.35 9.97
CA PHE A 5 5.81 8.32 9.12
C PHE A 5 5.83 9.46 8.11
N THR A 6 6.34 10.61 8.53
CA THR A 6 6.46 11.75 7.61
C THR A 6 7.31 11.39 6.40
N GLU A 7 8.43 10.71 6.63
CA GLU A 7 9.26 10.26 5.52
C GLU A 7 8.55 9.25 4.65
N LEU A 8 7.83 8.33 5.28
CA LEU A 8 7.11 7.31 4.55
C LEU A 8 6.05 7.92 3.64
N LYS A 9 5.37 8.94 4.11
CA LYS A 9 4.31 9.59 3.35
C LYS A 9 4.82 10.35 2.14
N GLN A 10 6.11 10.59 2.06
CA GLN A 10 6.67 11.33 0.93
C GLN A 10 7.10 10.42 -0.21
N LYS A 11 7.02 9.12 -0.02
CA LYS A 11 7.44 8.16 -1.03
C LYS A 11 6.26 7.73 -1.88
N ASP A 12 6.51 7.52 -3.17
CA ASP A 12 5.46 7.03 -4.06
C ASP A 12 5.32 5.53 -3.93
N VAL A 13 4.09 5.06 -3.82
CA VAL A 13 3.81 3.63 -3.84
C VAL A 13 3.65 3.19 -5.27
N VAL A 14 4.41 2.20 -5.68
CA VAL A 14 4.39 1.70 -7.05
C VAL A 14 4.14 0.20 -7.01
N ASN A 15 3.15 -0.24 -7.76
CA ASN A 15 2.84 -1.65 -7.90
C ASN A 15 3.74 -2.23 -9.00
N ILE A 16 4.61 -3.15 -8.63
CA ILE A 16 5.55 -3.70 -9.61
C ILE A 16 4.88 -4.63 -10.61
N CYS A 17 3.69 -5.12 -10.30
CA CYS A 17 3.02 -6.06 -11.20
C CYS A 17 2.51 -5.38 -12.46
N ASP A 18 2.12 -4.12 -12.37
CA ASP A 18 1.59 -3.42 -13.54
C ASP A 18 2.23 -2.04 -13.73
N GLY A 19 3.17 -1.68 -12.88
CA GLY A 19 3.86 -0.41 -12.99
C GLY A 19 3.04 0.80 -12.58
N ARG A 20 1.88 0.62 -12.01
CA ARG A 20 1.04 1.75 -11.62
C ARG A 20 1.56 2.44 -10.39
N ARG A 21 1.46 3.75 -10.42
CA ARG A 21 1.76 4.55 -9.24
C ARG A 21 0.46 4.75 -8.47
N LEU A 22 0.50 4.38 -7.21
CA LEU A 22 -0.69 4.45 -6.36
C LEU A 22 -0.74 5.74 -5.56
N GLY A 23 0.27 6.58 -5.72
CA GLY A 23 0.33 7.82 -4.99
C GLY A 23 1.07 7.68 -3.67
N LYS A 24 1.15 8.75 -2.92
CA LYS A 24 1.83 8.74 -1.63
C LYS A 24 0.87 8.27 -0.56
N PRO A 25 1.36 7.51 0.42
CA PRO A 25 0.47 7.06 1.50
C PRO A 25 -0.15 8.24 2.22
N ILE A 26 -1.41 8.11 2.55
CA ILE A 26 -2.11 9.18 3.27
C ILE A 26 -2.41 8.78 4.70
N ASP A 27 -2.26 7.49 5.04
CA ASP A 27 -2.53 7.06 6.39
C ASP A 27 -1.94 5.68 6.61
N LEU A 28 -1.95 5.24 7.86
CA LEU A 28 -1.54 3.90 8.28
C LEU A 28 -2.66 3.27 9.07
N VAL A 29 -2.73 1.94 8.98
CA VAL A 29 -3.64 1.17 9.81
C VAL A 29 -2.80 0.35 10.79
N LEU A 30 -3.05 0.48 12.06
CA LEU A 30 -2.37 -0.28 13.10
C LEU A 30 -3.32 -1.33 13.65
N ASN A 31 -2.76 -2.49 13.97
CA ASN A 31 -3.57 -3.52 14.60
C ASN A 31 -3.49 -3.39 16.13
N GLU A 32 -4.12 -4.33 16.82
CA GLU A 32 -4.19 -4.28 18.27
C GLU A 32 -2.84 -4.42 18.94
N SER A 33 -1.88 -5.01 18.23
CA SER A 33 -0.53 -5.16 18.76
C SER A 33 0.34 -3.95 18.46
N ALA A 34 -0.25 -2.88 17.93
CA ALA A 34 0.44 -1.65 17.58
C ALA A 34 1.43 -1.85 16.43
N CYS A 35 1.20 -2.86 15.61
CA CYS A 35 2.02 -3.08 14.42
C CYS A 35 1.26 -2.56 13.20
N VAL A 36 2.02 -2.16 12.18
CA VAL A 36 1.40 -1.65 10.96
C VAL A 36 0.74 -2.80 10.21
N ASP A 37 -0.53 -2.62 9.90
CA ASP A 37 -1.33 -3.62 9.23
C ASP A 37 -1.47 -3.30 7.75
N ALA A 38 -1.53 -2.04 7.41
CA ALA A 38 -1.72 -1.61 6.03
C ALA A 38 -1.32 -0.16 5.86
N LEU A 39 -1.08 0.21 4.60
CA LEU A 39 -0.96 1.61 4.20
C LEU A 39 -2.23 1.99 3.46
N VAL A 40 -2.66 3.23 3.63
CA VAL A 40 -3.78 3.76 2.87
C VAL A 40 -3.22 4.65 1.77
N VAL A 41 -3.61 4.37 0.54
CA VAL A 41 -3.18 5.13 -0.62
C VAL A 41 -4.41 5.76 -1.28
N PRO A 42 -4.25 6.88 -1.97
CA PRO A 42 -5.40 7.64 -2.48
C PRO A 42 -6.01 7.10 -3.78
N VAL A 43 -5.63 5.91 -4.19
CA VAL A 43 -6.12 5.32 -5.43
C VAL A 43 -7.60 4.95 -5.29
N PRO A 44 -8.45 5.30 -6.27
CA PRO A 44 -9.85 4.91 -6.22
C PRO A 44 -10.00 3.39 -6.11
N GLY A 45 -10.93 2.95 -5.27
CA GLY A 45 -11.09 1.54 -4.99
C GLY A 45 -11.43 0.70 -6.19
N GLY A 46 -12.04 1.29 -7.21
CA GLY A 46 -12.40 0.54 -8.39
C GLY A 46 -11.22 -0.01 -9.18
N ILE A 47 -10.02 0.51 -8.94
CA ILE A 47 -8.84 0.04 -9.64
C ILE A 47 -8.38 -1.30 -9.07
N PHE A 48 -8.49 -1.47 -7.76
CA PHE A 48 -8.11 -2.70 -7.10
C PHE A 48 -9.28 -3.16 -6.25
N THR A 49 -10.22 -3.86 -6.90
CA THR A 49 -11.45 -4.24 -6.21
C THR A 49 -11.22 -5.25 -5.12
N PHE A 50 -10.09 -5.96 -5.15
CA PHE A 50 -9.79 -6.93 -4.11
C PHE A 50 -9.20 -6.29 -2.86
N LEU A 51 -8.86 -5.00 -2.89
CA LEU A 51 -8.34 -4.33 -1.72
C LEU A 51 -9.49 -3.73 -0.93
N LYS A 52 -9.33 -3.76 0.37
CA LYS A 52 -10.30 -3.09 1.22
C LYS A 52 -10.21 -1.60 1.01
N GLN A 53 -11.35 -0.95 1.04
CA GLN A 53 -11.41 0.48 0.88
C GLN A 53 -11.53 1.16 2.23
N ASP A 54 -10.91 2.31 2.31
CA ASP A 54 -11.11 3.21 3.41
C ASP A 54 -11.82 4.42 2.85
N LYS A 55 -12.24 5.34 3.73
CA LYS A 55 -12.95 6.53 3.28
C LYS A 55 -12.17 7.31 2.24
N GLU A 56 -10.85 7.30 2.35
CA GLU A 56 -10.01 8.17 1.54
C GLU A 56 -9.20 7.43 0.51
N GLY A 57 -9.31 6.12 0.44
CA GLY A 57 -8.53 5.39 -0.54
C GLY A 57 -8.59 3.91 -0.31
N CYS A 58 -7.53 3.23 -0.73
CA CYS A 58 -7.43 1.79 -0.62
C CYS A 58 -6.39 1.41 0.40
N MET A 59 -6.65 0.32 1.10
CA MET A 59 -5.71 -0.21 2.09
C MET A 59 -4.81 -1.24 1.42
N VAL A 60 -3.52 -0.98 1.41
CA VAL A 60 -2.53 -1.91 0.89
C VAL A 60 -1.98 -2.70 2.06
N PRO A 61 -2.18 -4.02 2.08
CA PRO A 61 -1.69 -4.82 3.20
C PRO A 61 -0.18 -4.68 3.35
N TRP A 62 0.26 -4.60 4.60
CA TRP A 62 1.67 -4.41 4.88
C TRP A 62 2.53 -5.54 4.32
N ASN A 63 1.98 -6.77 4.30
CA ASN A 63 2.73 -7.91 3.81
C ASN A 63 2.87 -7.92 2.28
N ARG A 64 2.27 -6.97 1.59
CA ARG A 64 2.45 -6.83 0.15
C ARG A 64 3.56 -5.85 -0.20
N ILE A 65 4.15 -5.21 0.80
CA ILE A 65 5.25 -4.30 0.56
C ILE A 65 6.52 -5.12 0.42
N LEU A 66 7.15 -4.99 -0.73
CA LEU A 66 8.37 -5.73 -1.03
C LEU A 66 9.60 -4.98 -0.56
N ARG A 67 9.60 -3.68 -0.73
CA ARG A 67 10.77 -2.90 -0.42
C ARG A 67 10.40 -1.44 -0.25
N ILE A 68 11.07 -0.79 0.67
CA ILE A 68 10.92 0.65 0.87
C ILE A 68 12.26 1.27 0.49
N GLY A 69 12.26 2.05 -0.59
CA GLY A 69 13.45 2.73 -1.05
C GLY A 69 13.48 4.17 -0.58
N ASP A 70 14.37 4.94 -1.17
CA ASP A 70 14.52 6.34 -0.78
C ASP A 70 13.32 7.17 -1.20
N ASP A 71 12.79 6.90 -2.40
CA ASP A 71 11.71 7.71 -2.94
C ASP A 71 10.47 6.91 -3.26
N VAL A 72 10.54 5.58 -3.19
CA VAL A 72 9.44 4.73 -3.62
C VAL A 72 9.22 3.62 -2.60
N ILE A 73 7.98 3.12 -2.60
CA ILE A 73 7.59 1.93 -1.85
C ILE A 73 7.10 0.94 -2.89
N LEU A 74 7.80 -0.17 -3.04
CA LEU A 74 7.44 -1.17 -4.04
C LEU A 74 6.50 -2.18 -3.41
N VAL A 75 5.36 -2.38 -4.05
CA VAL A 75 4.37 -3.33 -3.57
C VAL A 75 4.04 -4.31 -4.68
N GLU A 76 3.49 -5.43 -4.30
CA GLU A 76 3.09 -6.47 -5.25
C GLU A 76 1.60 -6.72 -5.07
N LEU A 77 0.82 -6.15 -5.97
CA LEU A 77 -0.64 -6.29 -5.95
C LEU A 77 -1.09 -6.84 -7.28
N HIS A 78 -1.74 -7.98 -7.24
CA HIS A 78 -2.26 -8.61 -8.45
C HIS A 78 -3.72 -8.23 -8.60
N GLU A 79 -4.07 -7.68 -9.75
CA GLU A 79 -5.46 -7.33 -9.99
C GLU A 79 -6.32 -8.55 -10.21
N ASP A 80 -5.70 -9.64 -10.57
CA ASP A 80 -6.41 -10.89 -10.80
C ASP A 80 -6.70 -11.52 -9.44
N VAL A 81 -7.93 -11.38 -9.00
CA VAL A 81 -8.28 -11.87 -7.68
C VAL A 81 -8.20 -13.37 -7.58
N THR A 82 -8.28 -14.07 -8.68
CA THR A 82 -8.20 -15.51 -8.60
C THR A 82 -6.82 -15.95 -8.18
N ALA A 83 -5.90 -15.07 -8.35
CA ALA A 83 -4.60 -15.40 -7.84
C ALA A 83 -4.58 -15.51 -6.36
N GLN A 84 -5.27 -15.44 -5.82
CA GLN A 84 -5.27 -15.54 -4.74
C GLN A 84 -4.50 -15.68 -3.93
N CYS A 85 -4.61 -15.34 -4.10
CA CYS A 85 -4.07 -15.36 -3.64
C CYS A 85 -3.49 -15.60 -3.02
N ASP A 86 -3.30 -15.77 -2.87
CA ASP A 86 -2.81 -15.95 -2.20
C ASP A 86 -2.40 -15.91 -1.68
#